data_7680f929bf9e70d20c84edf3d9173c90
#
_entry.id   7680f929bf9e70d20c84edf3d9173c90
#
_cell.length_a   1.000
_cell.length_b   1.000
_cell.length_c   1.000
_cell.angle_alpha   90.00
_cell.angle_beta   90.00
_cell.angle_gamma   90.00
#
_symmetry.space_group_name_H-M   'P 1'
#
loop_
_entity.id
_entity.type
_entity.pdbx_description
1 polymer ?
#
loop_
_entity_poly.entity_id
_entity_poly.type
_entity_poly.pdbx_seq_one_letter_code
_entity_poly.pdbx_strand_id
1 'polypeptide(L)'
;PIYATGNTEYQGDASIEDAMKNRDLRLVESTSKPGDVIWRGANLDQEGVMRYVNLLHSYQSVAKSATGYMVRKGWRDSNVAPTDNSPLAYMIFRASEAFLNYMEADCMKNGGNSIDANSQKYWKALRKRAGVSENYQYTIDNTDLSKENDLAIWSGNELVSKLLYNIRRERRCEFIAESMRKDDLFRWRSLDKMKNYVVEGFNWEEYQKKHYYINQIK
;
A
#
# COMPACT_ATOMS: atom_id res chain seq x y z
N PRO A 1 12.34 11.65 9.68
CA PRO A 1 12.50 10.28 9.25
C PRO A 1 13.56 10.11 8.19
N ILE A 2 14.07 8.91 8.12
CA ILE A 2 15.11 8.44 7.19
C ILE A 2 14.80 8.83 5.72
N TYR A 3 13.53 8.98 5.39
CA TYR A 3 13.06 9.24 4.03
C TYR A 3 13.06 10.71 3.60
N ALA A 4 13.20 11.65 4.52
CA ALA A 4 13.17 13.08 4.20
C ALA A 4 14.50 13.58 3.65
N THR A 5 15.61 13.05 4.18
CA THR A 5 16.96 13.55 3.83
C THR A 5 17.37 13.04 2.46
N GLY A 6 17.53 13.97 1.51
CA GLY A 6 17.97 13.67 0.14
C GLY A 6 16.89 13.08 -0.78
N ASN A 7 15.64 12.95 -0.33
CA ASN A 7 14.52 12.52 -1.16
C ASN A 7 13.77 13.74 -1.72
N THR A 8 14.00 14.06 -2.99
CA THR A 8 13.36 15.20 -3.68
C THR A 8 11.85 14.99 -3.89
N GLU A 9 11.35 13.76 -3.78
CA GLU A 9 9.94 13.43 -3.93
C GLU A 9 9.17 13.47 -2.59
N TYR A 10 9.88 13.68 -1.48
CA TYR A 10 9.24 13.77 -0.17
C TYR A 10 8.40 15.03 -0.04
N GLN A 11 7.10 14.85 0.22
CA GLN A 11 6.11 15.93 0.30
C GLN A 11 5.76 16.32 1.74
N GLY A 12 6.38 15.70 2.72
CA GLY A 12 6.05 15.88 4.13
C GLY A 12 5.27 14.70 4.71
N ASP A 13 5.21 14.65 6.03
CA ASP A 13 4.48 13.67 6.82
C ASP A 13 3.90 14.30 8.10
N ALA A 14 3.75 15.62 8.10
CA ALA A 14 3.19 16.34 9.25
C ALA A 14 1.71 16.02 9.49
N SER A 15 1.02 15.57 8.46
CA SER A 15 -0.37 15.08 8.51
C SER A 15 -0.53 13.87 7.59
N ILE A 16 -1.66 13.16 7.72
CA ILE A 16 -2.01 12.08 6.79
C ILE A 16 -2.24 12.64 5.39
N GLU A 17 -2.78 13.86 5.28
CA GLU A 17 -2.97 14.58 4.02
C GLU A 17 -1.64 14.83 3.32
N ASP A 18 -0.62 15.29 4.03
CA ASP A 18 0.71 15.51 3.46
C ASP A 18 1.33 14.19 3.00
N ALA A 19 1.21 13.15 3.81
CA ALA A 19 1.71 11.82 3.47
C ALA A 19 1.01 11.22 2.24
N MET A 20 -0.23 11.62 1.95
CA MET A 20 -1.01 11.15 0.79
C MET A 20 -0.91 12.08 -0.43
N LYS A 21 -0.29 13.25 -0.30
CA LYS A 21 -0.19 14.24 -1.36
C LYS A 21 0.66 13.72 -2.52
N ASN A 22 0.14 13.84 -3.74
CA ASN A 22 0.82 13.38 -4.96
C ASN A 22 1.27 11.92 -4.92
N ARG A 23 0.51 11.06 -4.24
CA ARG A 23 0.78 9.63 -4.16
C ARG A 23 0.01 8.85 -5.22
N ASP A 24 0.46 7.62 -5.43
CA ASP A 24 -0.23 6.60 -6.18
C ASP A 24 -1.70 6.49 -5.71
N LEU A 25 -2.64 6.54 -6.65
CA LEU A 25 -4.08 6.49 -6.34
C LEU A 25 -4.45 5.21 -5.59
N ARG A 26 -3.73 4.11 -5.79
CA ARG A 26 -3.96 2.87 -5.06
C ARG A 26 -3.75 3.03 -3.56
N LEU A 27 -2.79 3.86 -3.15
CA LEU A 27 -2.62 4.18 -1.73
C LEU A 27 -3.79 5.04 -1.24
N VAL A 28 -4.11 6.11 -1.97
CA VAL A 28 -5.15 7.06 -1.59
C VAL A 28 -6.53 6.41 -1.52
N GLU A 29 -6.85 5.55 -2.49
CA GLU A 29 -8.13 4.83 -2.54
C GLU A 29 -8.22 3.65 -1.56
N SER A 30 -7.08 3.10 -1.15
CA SER A 30 -7.02 1.97 -0.22
C SER A 30 -7.01 2.38 1.25
N THR A 31 -6.78 3.66 1.54
CA THR A 31 -6.68 4.19 2.90
C THR A 31 -7.66 5.33 3.11
N SER A 32 -8.16 5.48 4.33
CA SER A 32 -9.01 6.60 4.72
C SER A 32 -8.22 7.58 5.59
N LYS A 33 -8.52 8.85 5.43
CA LYS A 33 -7.96 9.95 6.21
C LYS A 33 -9.08 10.74 6.89
N PRO A 34 -8.79 11.52 7.92
CA PRO A 34 -9.76 12.44 8.51
C PRO A 34 -10.38 13.37 7.44
N GLY A 35 -11.68 13.54 7.51
CA GLY A 35 -12.45 14.28 6.51
C GLY A 35 -13.04 13.44 5.38
N ASP A 36 -12.57 12.21 5.18
CA ASP A 36 -13.19 11.30 4.21
C ASP A 36 -14.57 10.85 4.68
N VAL A 37 -15.50 10.77 3.75
CA VAL A 37 -16.80 10.11 3.98
C VAL A 37 -16.59 8.60 3.94
N ILE A 38 -16.81 7.94 5.09
CA ILE A 38 -16.57 6.51 5.22
C ILE A 38 -17.79 5.69 4.81
N TRP A 39 -18.97 6.22 5.09
CA TRP A 39 -20.23 5.60 4.74
C TRP A 39 -21.34 6.65 4.62
N ARG A 40 -22.30 6.37 3.76
CA ARG A 40 -23.51 7.18 3.64
C ARG A 40 -24.67 6.42 4.24
N GLY A 41 -25.44 7.08 5.09
CA GLY A 41 -26.56 6.49 5.78
C GLY A 41 -27.69 6.07 4.85
N ALA A 42 -28.50 5.07 5.28
CA ALA A 42 -29.77 4.76 4.65
C ALA A 42 -30.74 5.95 4.69
N ASN A 43 -30.61 6.80 5.69
CA ASN A 43 -31.15 8.15 5.70
C ASN A 43 -30.15 9.07 5.06
N LEU A 44 -30.49 9.66 3.93
CA LEU A 44 -29.64 10.54 3.11
C LEU A 44 -29.03 11.73 3.88
N ASP A 45 -29.45 11.94 5.11
CA ASP A 45 -29.02 13.04 5.97
C ASP A 45 -27.87 12.68 6.92
N GLN A 46 -27.36 11.45 6.87
CA GLN A 46 -26.26 11.03 7.74
C GLN A 46 -25.08 10.53 6.91
N GLU A 47 -24.18 11.42 6.56
CA GLU A 47 -22.87 11.07 6.04
C GLU A 47 -21.93 10.75 7.21
N GLY A 48 -21.37 9.52 7.22
CA GLY A 48 -20.32 9.15 8.16
C GLY A 48 -19.00 9.74 7.73
N VAL A 49 -18.59 10.83 8.36
CA VAL A 49 -17.30 11.46 8.11
C VAL A 49 -16.28 10.95 9.12
N MET A 50 -15.13 10.46 8.63
CA MET A 50 -14.03 10.09 9.49
C MET A 50 -13.47 11.32 10.17
N ARG A 51 -13.54 11.36 11.49
CA ARG A 51 -13.02 12.49 12.28
C ARG A 51 -11.58 12.24 12.74
N TYR A 52 -11.22 10.98 12.94
CA TYR A 52 -9.88 10.58 13.39
C TYR A 52 -9.60 9.11 13.06
N VAL A 53 -8.33 8.75 13.02
CA VAL A 53 -7.90 7.36 12.94
C VAL A 53 -7.85 6.77 14.35
N ASN A 54 -8.48 5.61 14.56
CA ASN A 54 -8.41 4.89 15.83
C ASN A 54 -7.02 4.28 16.01
N LEU A 55 -6.20 4.89 16.84
CA LEU A 55 -4.87 4.41 17.17
C LEU A 55 -4.90 3.37 18.29
N LEU A 56 -3.83 2.60 18.43
CA LEU A 56 -3.72 1.56 19.47
C LEU A 56 -3.95 2.06 20.89
N HIS A 57 -3.59 3.31 21.16
CA HIS A 57 -3.79 3.96 22.46
C HIS A 57 -5.17 4.60 22.64
N SER A 58 -5.98 4.66 21.58
CA SER A 58 -7.34 5.19 21.65
C SER A 58 -8.23 4.28 22.51
N TYR A 59 -8.92 4.89 23.47
CA TYR A 59 -9.73 4.15 24.47
C TYR A 59 -11.05 3.59 23.90
N GLN A 60 -11.52 4.08 22.77
CA GLN A 60 -12.92 3.96 22.38
C GLN A 60 -13.25 2.98 21.24
N SER A 61 -12.30 2.21 20.73
CA SER A 61 -12.60 1.32 19.61
C SER A 61 -11.92 -0.03 19.69
N VAL A 62 -12.66 -1.06 19.32
CA VAL A 62 -12.11 -2.41 19.12
C VAL A 62 -11.25 -2.51 17.86
N ALA A 63 -11.51 -1.66 16.85
CA ALA A 63 -10.74 -1.58 15.61
C ALA A 63 -9.67 -0.50 15.72
N LYS A 64 -8.44 -0.92 16.02
CA LYS A 64 -7.31 0.00 16.27
C LYS A 64 -6.24 -0.14 15.19
N SER A 65 -5.70 0.99 14.75
CA SER A 65 -4.58 1.02 13.80
C SER A 65 -3.23 1.12 14.51
N ALA A 66 -2.31 0.22 14.19
CA ALA A 66 -0.93 0.29 14.65
C ALA A 66 -0.06 1.24 13.80
N THR A 67 -0.53 1.60 12.61
CA THR A 67 0.24 2.38 11.64
C THR A 67 -0.20 3.84 11.52
N GLY A 68 -1.33 4.20 12.12
CA GLY A 68 -1.95 5.52 11.94
C GLY A 68 -2.81 5.64 10.67
N TYR A 69 -2.87 4.60 9.86
CA TYR A 69 -3.70 4.57 8.65
C TYR A 69 -4.86 3.58 8.84
N MET A 70 -6.03 3.92 8.30
CA MET A 70 -7.15 2.99 8.23
C MET A 70 -7.32 2.48 6.81
N VAL A 71 -7.53 1.18 6.67
CA VAL A 71 -7.81 0.55 5.39
C VAL A 71 -9.24 0.86 4.97
N ARG A 72 -9.40 1.36 3.74
CA ARG A 72 -10.69 1.63 3.10
C ARG A 72 -11.06 0.56 2.06
N LYS A 73 -10.08 -0.08 1.48
CA LYS A 73 -10.28 -1.08 0.43
C LYS A 73 -11.19 -2.21 0.92
N GLY A 74 -12.25 -2.49 0.15
CA GLY A 74 -13.26 -3.47 0.54
C GLY A 74 -14.38 -2.91 1.43
N TRP A 75 -14.35 -1.63 1.78
CA TRP A 75 -15.45 -0.98 2.49
C TRP A 75 -16.57 -0.63 1.52
N ARG A 76 -17.78 -0.67 2.04
CA ARG A 76 -18.96 -0.28 1.29
C ARG A 76 -19.39 1.14 1.65
N ASP A 77 -19.81 1.89 0.64
CA ASP A 77 -20.49 3.18 0.77
C ASP A 77 -21.96 2.98 1.20
N SER A 78 -22.18 2.30 2.31
CA SER A 78 -23.55 2.09 2.80
C SER A 78 -23.54 1.69 4.27
N ASN A 79 -24.34 2.36 5.08
CA ASN A 79 -24.62 1.98 6.47
C ASN A 79 -25.68 0.86 6.60
N VAL A 80 -26.18 0.32 5.50
CA VAL A 80 -27.25 -0.68 5.47
C VAL A 80 -26.69 -2.11 5.52
N ALA A 81 -25.42 -2.31 5.81
CA ALA A 81 -24.89 -3.63 6.04
C ALA A 81 -24.81 -3.89 7.54
N PRO A 82 -25.82 -4.55 8.15
CA PRO A 82 -25.66 -5.10 9.48
C PRO A 82 -24.45 -6.04 9.48
N THR A 83 -23.82 -6.18 10.62
CA THR A 83 -22.55 -6.89 10.84
C THR A 83 -22.51 -8.29 10.20
N ASP A 84 -23.69 -8.92 10.01
CA ASP A 84 -23.80 -10.29 9.52
C ASP A 84 -24.39 -10.41 8.11
N ASN A 85 -24.66 -9.33 7.41
CA ASN A 85 -25.36 -9.34 6.12
C ASN A 85 -24.73 -8.36 5.10
N SER A 86 -23.39 -8.35 5.00
CA SER A 86 -22.71 -7.54 4.00
C SER A 86 -22.94 -8.13 2.60
N PRO A 87 -23.53 -7.40 1.65
CA PRO A 87 -23.63 -7.80 0.26
C PRO A 87 -22.31 -7.60 -0.52
N LEU A 88 -21.20 -7.35 0.18
CA LEU A 88 -19.89 -7.28 -0.43
C LEU A 88 -19.47 -8.67 -0.94
N ALA A 89 -19.35 -8.79 -2.25
CA ALA A 89 -18.69 -9.93 -2.84
C ALA A 89 -17.18 -9.85 -2.56
N TYR A 90 -16.63 -10.91 -1.97
CA TYR A 90 -15.21 -11.03 -1.77
C TYR A 90 -14.51 -11.29 -3.11
N MET A 91 -13.52 -10.50 -3.43
CA MET A 91 -12.77 -10.63 -4.68
C MET A 91 -11.75 -11.76 -4.54
N ILE A 92 -12.02 -12.91 -5.19
CA ILE A 92 -11.15 -14.09 -5.12
C ILE A 92 -9.95 -13.93 -6.06
N PHE A 93 -10.18 -13.42 -7.26
CA PHE A 93 -9.18 -13.27 -8.31
C PHE A 93 -9.54 -12.09 -9.22
N ARG A 94 -8.53 -11.39 -9.72
CA ARG A 94 -8.74 -10.25 -10.64
C ARG A 94 -7.65 -10.16 -11.70
N ALA A 95 -7.95 -9.51 -12.82
CA ALA A 95 -7.08 -9.40 -13.98
C ALA A 95 -5.66 -8.87 -13.65
N SER A 96 -5.54 -7.96 -12.69
CA SER A 96 -4.24 -7.45 -12.24
C SER A 96 -3.33 -8.55 -11.72
N GLU A 97 -3.89 -9.59 -11.11
CA GLU A 97 -3.10 -10.71 -10.63
C GLU A 97 -2.55 -11.54 -11.80
N ALA A 98 -3.38 -11.81 -12.81
CA ALA A 98 -2.93 -12.47 -14.02
C ALA A 98 -1.80 -11.69 -14.71
N PHE A 99 -1.95 -10.37 -14.82
CA PHE A 99 -0.93 -9.50 -15.41
C PHE A 99 0.38 -9.55 -14.64
N LEU A 100 0.33 -9.41 -13.33
CA LEU A 100 1.52 -9.40 -12.47
C LEU A 100 2.18 -10.77 -12.37
N ASN A 101 1.40 -11.86 -12.37
CA ASN A 101 1.93 -13.22 -12.46
C ASN A 101 2.66 -13.43 -13.78
N TYR A 102 2.07 -12.99 -14.90
CA TYR A 102 2.69 -13.08 -16.21
C TYR A 102 4.01 -12.30 -16.26
N MET A 103 4.00 -11.03 -15.84
CA MET A 103 5.17 -10.15 -15.84
C MET A 103 6.32 -10.74 -15.01
N GLU A 104 6.02 -11.27 -13.82
CA GLU A 104 7.04 -11.87 -12.96
C GLU A 104 7.60 -13.14 -13.58
N ALA A 105 6.75 -14.01 -14.11
CA ALA A 105 7.18 -15.25 -14.77
C ALA A 105 8.02 -14.98 -16.00
N ASP A 106 7.62 -14.04 -16.84
CA ASP A 106 8.37 -13.63 -18.03
C ASP A 106 9.74 -13.04 -17.65
N CYS A 107 9.78 -12.14 -16.68
CA CYS A 107 11.04 -11.60 -16.16
C CYS A 107 11.97 -12.70 -15.63
N MET A 108 11.44 -13.62 -14.84
CA MET A 108 12.23 -14.74 -14.29
C MET A 108 12.72 -15.70 -15.38
N LYS A 109 11.90 -16.00 -16.38
CA LYS A 109 12.27 -16.80 -17.55
C LYS A 109 13.47 -16.20 -18.28
N ASN A 110 13.56 -14.88 -18.30
CA ASN A 110 14.64 -14.14 -18.95
C ASN A 110 15.79 -13.78 -17.98
N GLY A 111 15.96 -14.53 -16.91
CA GLY A 111 17.03 -14.33 -15.93
C GLY A 111 16.95 -13.03 -15.14
N GLY A 112 15.77 -12.40 -15.08
CA GLY A 112 15.57 -11.14 -14.38
C GLY A 112 15.99 -9.90 -15.16
N ASN A 113 16.40 -10.01 -16.42
CA ASN A 113 17.07 -8.94 -17.16
C ASN A 113 16.19 -8.26 -18.22
N SER A 114 15.11 -8.90 -18.64
CA SER A 114 14.22 -8.36 -19.67
C SER A 114 12.80 -8.88 -19.50
N ILE A 115 11.87 -8.19 -20.17
CA ILE A 115 10.46 -8.55 -20.28
C ILE A 115 9.97 -8.36 -21.72
N ASP A 116 8.99 -9.12 -22.11
CA ASP A 116 8.40 -9.06 -23.44
C ASP A 116 7.43 -7.88 -23.64
N ALA A 117 6.91 -7.73 -24.86
CA ALA A 117 5.99 -6.66 -25.21
C ALA A 117 4.64 -6.75 -24.46
N ASN A 118 4.18 -7.96 -24.12
CA ASN A 118 2.96 -8.15 -23.34
C ASN A 118 3.16 -7.70 -21.89
N SER A 119 4.25 -8.08 -21.25
CA SER A 119 4.62 -7.62 -19.92
C SER A 119 4.70 -6.10 -19.87
N GLN A 120 5.33 -5.46 -20.85
CA GLN A 120 5.40 -4.00 -20.95
C GLN A 120 4.02 -3.36 -21.08
N LYS A 121 3.14 -3.93 -21.92
CA LYS A 121 1.75 -3.47 -22.09
C LYS A 121 0.95 -3.58 -20.78
N TYR A 122 1.06 -4.71 -20.08
CA TYR A 122 0.36 -4.92 -18.82
C TYR A 122 0.85 -3.97 -17.73
N TRP A 123 2.16 -3.75 -17.65
CA TRP A 123 2.73 -2.82 -16.68
C TRP A 123 2.25 -1.39 -16.90
N LYS A 124 2.31 -0.92 -18.14
CA LYS A 124 1.79 0.41 -18.51
C LYS A 124 0.31 0.54 -18.18
N ALA A 125 -0.51 -0.47 -18.46
CA ALA A 125 -1.94 -0.46 -18.16
C ALA A 125 -2.23 -0.34 -16.67
N LEU A 126 -1.49 -1.10 -15.82
CA LEU A 126 -1.61 -1.02 -14.36
C LEU A 126 -1.23 0.38 -13.86
N ARG A 127 -0.11 0.94 -14.32
CA ARG A 127 0.37 2.26 -13.92
C ARG A 127 -0.55 3.38 -14.37
N LYS A 128 -1.05 3.31 -15.59
CA LYS A 128 -2.05 4.27 -16.12
C LYS A 128 -3.29 4.31 -15.24
N ARG A 129 -3.85 3.14 -14.90
CA ARG A 129 -5.01 3.05 -14.01
C ARG A 129 -4.71 3.60 -12.61
N ALA A 130 -3.49 3.38 -12.10
CA ALA A 130 -3.02 3.88 -10.82
C ALA A 130 -2.73 5.39 -10.81
N GLY A 131 -2.90 6.09 -11.92
CA GLY A 131 -2.61 7.52 -12.03
C GLY A 131 -1.13 7.87 -11.90
N VAL A 132 -0.22 6.89 -12.10
CA VAL A 132 1.23 7.10 -12.07
C VAL A 132 1.81 7.03 -13.47
N SER A 133 3.01 7.61 -13.65
CA SER A 133 3.70 7.60 -14.94
C SER A 133 3.82 6.20 -15.52
N GLU A 134 3.47 6.04 -16.80
CA GLU A 134 3.65 4.79 -17.55
C GLU A 134 5.14 4.47 -17.82
N ASN A 135 6.04 5.42 -17.60
CA ASN A 135 7.48 5.23 -17.74
C ASN A 135 8.04 4.44 -16.54
N TYR A 136 7.81 3.14 -16.54
CA TYR A 136 8.34 2.23 -15.51
C TYR A 136 9.88 2.14 -15.58
N GLN A 137 10.49 2.39 -16.74
CA GLN A 137 11.95 2.37 -16.89
C GLN A 137 12.62 3.43 -16.01
N TYR A 138 12.06 4.62 -15.95
CA TYR A 138 12.53 5.65 -15.03
C TYR A 138 12.57 5.15 -13.57
N THR A 139 11.55 4.42 -13.17
CA THR A 139 11.49 3.84 -11.83
C THR A 139 12.59 2.81 -11.60
N ILE A 140 12.85 1.94 -12.60
CA ILE A 140 13.91 0.91 -12.52
C ILE A 140 15.28 1.57 -12.43
N ASP A 141 15.54 2.56 -13.27
CA ASP A 141 16.84 3.25 -13.35
C ASP A 141 17.18 3.97 -12.03
N ASN A 142 16.17 4.55 -11.37
CA ASN A 142 16.32 5.26 -10.11
C ASN A 142 16.16 4.35 -8.86
N THR A 143 16.03 3.06 -9.01
CA THR A 143 15.99 2.12 -7.89
C THR A 143 17.39 1.80 -7.39
N ASP A 144 17.62 1.98 -6.10
CA ASP A 144 18.82 1.52 -5.39
C ASP A 144 18.43 0.46 -4.37
N LEU A 145 18.68 -0.80 -4.71
CA LEU A 145 18.28 -1.93 -3.86
C LEU A 145 18.92 -1.88 -2.45
N SER A 146 20.06 -1.22 -2.31
CA SER A 146 20.74 -1.10 -1.01
C SER A 146 20.01 -0.17 -0.04
N LYS A 147 19.12 0.67 -0.55
CA LYS A 147 18.32 1.62 0.23
C LYS A 147 16.89 1.14 0.44
N GLU A 148 16.50 0.03 -0.20
CA GLU A 148 15.14 -0.48 -0.11
C GLU A 148 14.95 -1.32 1.16
N ASN A 149 14.03 -0.90 2.01
CA ASN A 149 13.60 -1.67 3.17
C ASN A 149 12.41 -2.57 2.79
N ASP A 150 12.57 -3.40 1.76
CA ASP A 150 11.54 -4.31 1.28
C ASP A 150 12.12 -5.70 1.08
N LEU A 151 11.52 -6.69 1.73
CA LEU A 151 11.92 -8.09 1.62
C LEU A 151 11.78 -8.65 0.20
N ALA A 152 11.06 -7.97 -0.70
CA ALA A 152 10.94 -8.33 -2.11
C ALA A 152 12.26 -8.22 -2.90
N ILE A 153 13.27 -7.57 -2.34
CA ILE A 153 14.62 -7.53 -2.93
C ILE A 153 15.32 -8.90 -2.90
N TRP A 154 14.79 -9.85 -2.13
CA TRP A 154 15.41 -11.17 -1.94
C TRP A 154 14.68 -12.29 -2.69
N SER A 155 15.45 -13.23 -3.23
CA SER A 155 15.03 -14.57 -3.62
C SER A 155 15.91 -15.58 -2.90
N GLY A 156 15.43 -16.13 -1.79
CA GLY A 156 16.29 -16.88 -0.87
C GLY A 156 17.38 -15.98 -0.32
N ASN A 157 18.65 -16.35 -0.53
CA ASN A 157 19.80 -15.58 -0.06
C ASN A 157 20.40 -14.61 -1.09
N GLU A 158 19.79 -14.52 -2.27
CA GLU A 158 20.30 -13.71 -3.37
C GLU A 158 19.44 -12.46 -3.59
N LEU A 159 20.08 -11.37 -3.94
CA LEU A 159 19.39 -10.17 -4.39
C LEU A 159 18.85 -10.38 -5.81
N VAL A 160 17.62 -9.94 -6.02
CA VAL A 160 17.04 -9.94 -7.36
C VAL A 160 17.52 -8.75 -8.19
N SER A 161 17.28 -8.79 -9.51
CA SER A 161 17.53 -7.64 -10.37
C SER A 161 16.60 -6.46 -10.02
N LYS A 162 17.03 -5.24 -10.38
CA LYS A 162 16.17 -4.05 -10.22
C LYS A 162 14.84 -4.19 -10.97
N LEU A 163 14.84 -4.84 -12.14
CA LEU A 163 13.65 -5.08 -12.93
C LEU A 163 12.67 -5.99 -12.18
N LEU A 164 13.12 -7.14 -11.71
CA LEU A 164 12.29 -8.08 -10.97
C LEU A 164 11.78 -7.47 -9.66
N TYR A 165 12.61 -6.73 -8.94
CA TYR A 165 12.19 -6.02 -7.74
C TYR A 165 11.07 -5.02 -8.04
N ASN A 166 11.18 -4.23 -9.11
CA ASN A 166 10.14 -3.25 -9.44
C ASN A 166 8.82 -3.89 -9.88
N ILE A 167 8.84 -5.07 -10.51
CA ILE A 167 7.63 -5.85 -10.77
C ILE A 167 7.00 -6.32 -9.44
N ARG A 168 7.79 -6.80 -8.50
CA ARG A 168 7.32 -7.21 -7.17
C ARG A 168 6.82 -6.03 -6.35
N ARG A 169 7.44 -4.85 -6.49
CA ARG A 169 6.96 -3.60 -5.89
C ARG A 169 5.63 -3.16 -6.48
N GLU A 170 5.47 -3.23 -7.80
CA GLU A 170 4.19 -2.96 -8.48
C GLU A 170 3.10 -3.88 -7.93
N ARG A 171 3.39 -5.17 -7.75
CA ARG A 171 2.49 -6.14 -7.15
C ARG A 171 2.12 -5.77 -5.71
N ARG A 172 3.07 -5.35 -4.89
CA ARG A 172 2.81 -4.88 -3.52
C ARG A 172 1.87 -3.68 -3.50
N CYS A 173 2.08 -2.69 -4.36
CA CYS A 173 1.22 -1.52 -4.47
C CYS A 173 -0.19 -1.88 -4.95
N GLU A 174 -0.29 -2.82 -5.88
CA GLU A 174 -1.56 -3.27 -6.45
C GLU A 174 -2.42 -4.02 -5.44
N PHE A 175 -1.81 -4.87 -4.62
CA PHE A 175 -2.50 -5.76 -3.67
C PHE A 175 -2.46 -5.26 -2.22
N ILE A 176 -2.31 -3.95 -2.02
CA ILE A 176 -2.43 -3.36 -0.69
C ILE A 176 -3.76 -3.79 -0.06
N ALA A 177 -3.70 -4.30 1.18
CA ALA A 177 -4.85 -4.78 1.94
C ALA A 177 -5.62 -5.99 1.35
N GLU A 178 -5.03 -6.75 0.40
CA GLU A 178 -5.62 -7.98 -0.16
C GLU A 178 -4.95 -9.25 0.38
N SER A 179 -4.17 -9.17 1.43
CA SER A 179 -3.53 -10.30 2.14
C SER A 179 -2.52 -11.12 1.32
N MET A 180 -2.15 -10.68 0.11
CA MET A 180 -1.26 -11.41 -0.80
C MET A 180 0.22 -11.41 -0.35
N ARG A 181 0.61 -10.49 0.54
CA ARG A 181 2.01 -10.26 0.88
C ARG A 181 2.71 -11.47 1.50
N LYS A 182 2.03 -12.18 2.40
CA LYS A 182 2.60 -13.35 3.08
C LYS A 182 2.97 -14.44 2.07
N ASP A 183 2.06 -14.75 1.17
CA ASP A 183 2.24 -15.80 0.17
C ASP A 183 3.33 -15.41 -0.85
N ASP A 184 3.41 -14.14 -1.21
CA ASP A 184 4.48 -13.61 -2.05
C ASP A 184 5.86 -13.78 -1.39
N LEU A 185 6.02 -13.41 -0.13
CA LEU A 185 7.27 -13.58 0.60
C LEU A 185 7.66 -15.06 0.75
N PHE A 186 6.65 -15.91 0.91
CA PHE A 186 6.88 -17.36 1.01
C PHE A 186 7.39 -17.94 -0.31
N ARG A 187 6.71 -17.67 -1.43
CA ARG A 187 7.11 -18.16 -2.75
C ARG A 187 8.43 -17.56 -3.24
N TRP A 188 8.78 -16.35 -2.81
CA TRP A 188 10.10 -15.74 -3.09
C TRP A 188 11.20 -16.26 -2.17
N ARG A 189 10.90 -17.11 -1.20
CA ARG A 189 11.84 -17.60 -0.19
C ARG A 189 12.54 -16.48 0.58
N SER A 190 11.82 -15.38 0.84
CA SER A 190 12.31 -14.21 1.55
C SER A 190 11.71 -14.05 2.96
N LEU A 191 10.85 -14.97 3.38
CA LEU A 191 10.17 -14.91 4.66
C LEU A 191 11.14 -15.04 5.86
N ASP A 192 12.24 -15.76 5.71
CA ASP A 192 13.29 -15.90 6.72
C ASP A 192 13.99 -14.57 7.05
N LYS A 193 13.99 -13.64 6.10
CA LYS A 193 14.54 -12.28 6.30
C LYS A 193 13.72 -11.44 7.28
N MET A 194 12.49 -11.84 7.57
CA MET A 194 11.66 -11.17 8.59
C MET A 194 12.24 -11.30 10.00
N LYS A 195 13.13 -12.23 10.25
CA LYS A 195 13.72 -12.44 11.58
C LYS A 195 14.36 -11.17 12.18
N ASN A 196 14.94 -10.34 11.32
CA ASN A 196 15.60 -9.09 11.73
C ASN A 196 14.92 -7.86 11.11
N TYR A 197 13.73 -8.04 10.55
CA TYR A 197 12.99 -6.95 9.92
C TYR A 197 12.27 -6.13 10.98
N VAL A 198 12.53 -4.85 11.01
CA VAL A 198 11.83 -3.91 11.89
C VAL A 198 10.54 -3.49 11.20
N VAL A 199 9.42 -3.87 11.78
CA VAL A 199 8.10 -3.38 11.34
C VAL A 199 7.91 -1.98 11.91
N GLU A 200 7.88 -1.00 11.04
CA GLU A 200 7.59 0.38 11.43
C GLU A 200 6.09 0.58 11.58
N GLY A 201 5.73 1.36 12.56
CA GLY A 201 4.34 1.68 12.87
C GLY A 201 4.19 3.16 13.21
N PHE A 202 3.14 3.46 13.95
CA PHE A 202 2.86 4.81 14.40
C PHE A 202 3.96 5.33 15.34
N ASN A 203 4.51 6.51 15.04
CA ASN A 203 5.55 7.13 15.85
C ASN A 203 4.94 7.84 17.07
N TRP A 204 4.85 7.11 18.17
CA TRP A 204 4.30 7.60 19.44
C TRP A 204 5.07 8.77 20.04
N GLU A 205 6.39 8.76 19.98
CA GLU A 205 7.21 9.84 20.55
C GLU A 205 7.01 11.14 19.79
N GLU A 206 6.96 11.08 18.49
CA GLU A 206 6.73 12.23 17.65
C GLU A 206 5.30 12.76 17.78
N TYR A 207 4.34 11.85 17.92
CA TYR A 207 2.96 12.19 18.24
C TYR A 207 2.86 13.01 19.55
N GLN A 208 3.52 12.57 20.61
CA GLN A 208 3.52 13.29 21.88
C GLN A 208 4.19 14.66 21.77
N LYS A 209 5.26 14.79 20.98
CA LYS A 209 6.00 16.06 20.81
C LYS A 209 5.28 17.05 19.93
N LYS A 210 4.65 16.61 18.86
CA LYS A 210 4.11 17.48 17.81
C LYS A 210 2.57 17.55 17.81
N HIS A 211 1.90 16.80 18.66
CA HIS A 211 0.43 16.74 18.72
C HIS A 211 -0.27 16.47 17.38
N TYR A 212 0.33 15.66 16.52
CA TYR A 212 -0.14 15.39 15.15
C TYR A 212 -1.63 15.07 15.01
N TYR A 213 -2.25 14.53 16.05
CA TYR A 213 -3.64 14.10 16.02
C TYR A 213 -4.49 14.72 17.12
N ILE A 214 -3.99 15.72 17.85
CA ILE A 214 -4.76 16.34 18.94
C ILE A 214 -6.08 16.94 18.45
N ASN A 215 -6.11 17.52 17.26
CA ASN A 215 -7.33 18.07 16.67
C ASN A 215 -8.29 16.98 16.16
N GLN A 216 -7.86 15.72 16.14
CA GLN A 216 -8.64 14.58 15.70
C GLN A 216 -9.25 13.79 16.87
N ILE A 217 -8.89 14.12 18.10
CA ILE A 217 -9.33 13.44 19.33
C ILE A 217 -10.44 14.22 20.06
N LYS A 218 -10.97 15.28 19.47
CA LYS A 218 -12.08 16.04 20.04
C LYS A 218 -13.42 15.40 19.77
#